data_2c489d73d7e7f071db79e12e49e76268
#
_entry.id   2c489d73d7e7f071db79e12e49e76268
#
_cell.length_a   1.000
_cell.length_b   1.000
_cell.length_c   1.000
_cell.angle_alpha   90.00
_cell.angle_beta   90.00
_cell.angle_gamma   90.00
#
_symmetry.space_group_name_H-M   'P 1'
#
loop_
_entity.id
_entity.type
_entity.pdbx_description
1 polymer ?
#
loop_
_entity_poly.entity_id
_entity_poly.type
_entity_poly.pdbx_seq_one_letter_code
_entity_poly.pdbx_strand_id
1 'polypeptide(L)'
;MTAARPAHTEGTLSSGQYRQAWTVPEPVGAVVLVHGAHEHGGRYRHVAERLAAAGYATHAVDHPGHGRSPGRRGNIGSMAAAVDGVAALVRYAGEQHPGAPLFVYGHSLGGLIALQYLTGTPDPRVAGAVISAAALDTSAANAVQRTVAPLLSRVLPDVGVLHLDAEAVSRDPEVVRDYRTDPLNHTGKMVARTGAELMTTALAMPQRLPALTLPLLVLHGTADRLVPPAASEVVRAHAGSPDLTVRTYEGLFHEPHNEPEKDAVLEDVVAWLDAHRTPR
;
A
#
# COMPACT_ATOMS: atom_id res chain seq x y z
N MET A 1 8.92 -20.93 -22.78
CA MET A 1 7.91 -19.99 -23.32
C MET A 1 8.08 -18.70 -22.57
N THR A 2 8.48 -17.61 -23.21
CA THR A 2 8.53 -16.28 -22.58
C THR A 2 7.09 -15.86 -22.29
N ALA A 3 6.76 -15.65 -21.01
CA ALA A 3 5.44 -15.12 -20.65
C ALA A 3 5.18 -13.81 -21.42
N ALA A 4 4.01 -13.70 -22.04
CA ALA A 4 3.63 -12.49 -22.76
C ALA A 4 3.64 -11.31 -21.79
N ARG A 5 4.20 -10.17 -22.21
CA ARG A 5 4.22 -8.96 -21.41
C ARG A 5 2.75 -8.51 -21.17
N PRO A 6 2.36 -8.14 -19.93
CA PRO A 6 1.01 -7.68 -19.67
C PRO A 6 0.69 -6.41 -20.46
N ALA A 7 -0.56 -6.27 -20.88
CA ALA A 7 -1.04 -5.03 -21.46
C ALA A 7 -1.07 -3.93 -20.38
N HIS A 8 -0.51 -2.76 -20.70
CA HIS A 8 -0.49 -1.62 -19.79
C HIS A 8 -1.49 -0.56 -20.24
N THR A 9 -2.34 -0.11 -19.32
CA THR A 9 -3.33 0.95 -19.55
C THR A 9 -3.30 1.98 -18.44
N GLU A 10 -3.66 3.21 -18.78
CA GLU A 10 -3.71 4.35 -17.87
C GLU A 10 -5.08 5.04 -17.95
N GLY A 11 -5.43 5.83 -16.95
CA GLY A 11 -6.68 6.60 -16.97
C GLY A 11 -6.93 7.31 -15.64
N THR A 12 -8.14 7.85 -15.50
CA THR A 12 -8.59 8.55 -14.29
C THR A 12 -9.81 7.82 -13.72
N LEU A 13 -9.85 7.66 -12.41
CA LEU A 13 -11.00 7.11 -11.69
C LEU A 13 -12.11 8.16 -11.58
N SER A 14 -13.33 7.72 -11.27
CA SER A 14 -14.44 8.62 -10.95
C SER A 14 -14.17 9.53 -9.75
N SER A 15 -13.25 9.12 -8.87
CA SER A 15 -12.74 9.91 -7.74
C SER A 15 -11.71 10.99 -8.15
N GLY A 16 -11.33 11.06 -9.43
CA GLY A 16 -10.37 12.02 -9.97
C GLY A 16 -8.90 11.61 -9.89
N GLN A 17 -8.57 10.49 -9.21
CA GLN A 17 -7.20 10.02 -9.11
C GLN A 17 -6.75 9.29 -10.38
N TYR A 18 -5.45 9.41 -10.68
CA TYR A 18 -4.81 8.65 -11.75
C TYR A 18 -4.75 7.18 -11.39
N ARG A 19 -5.01 6.32 -12.38
CA ARG A 19 -4.87 4.88 -12.29
C ARG A 19 -4.05 4.31 -13.43
N GLN A 20 -3.43 3.19 -13.18
CA GLN A 20 -2.78 2.37 -14.19
C GLN A 20 -3.09 0.89 -13.94
N ALA A 21 -2.99 0.08 -14.99
CA ALA A 21 -3.24 -1.35 -14.88
C ALA A 21 -2.29 -2.13 -15.79
N TRP A 22 -1.93 -3.30 -15.33
CA TRP A 22 -1.21 -4.35 -16.07
C TRP A 22 -2.11 -5.57 -16.12
N THR A 23 -2.61 -5.88 -17.30
CA THR A 23 -3.65 -6.91 -17.48
C THR A 23 -3.16 -8.05 -18.34
N VAL A 24 -3.70 -9.23 -18.05
CA VAL A 24 -3.52 -10.45 -18.83
C VAL A 24 -4.88 -10.93 -19.33
N PRO A 25 -4.95 -11.70 -20.42
CA PRO A 25 -6.18 -12.35 -20.84
C PRO A 25 -6.69 -13.30 -19.74
N GLU A 26 -8.00 -13.28 -19.48
CA GLU A 26 -8.67 -14.19 -18.54
C GLU A 26 -7.95 -14.35 -17.19
N PRO A 27 -7.76 -13.25 -16.43
CA PRO A 27 -6.98 -13.31 -15.20
C PRO A 27 -7.64 -14.22 -14.15
N VAL A 28 -6.81 -14.99 -13.44
CA VAL A 28 -7.25 -15.87 -12.33
C VAL A 28 -7.65 -15.10 -11.07
N GLY A 29 -7.33 -13.82 -11.02
CA GLY A 29 -7.67 -12.86 -9.96
C GLY A 29 -7.15 -11.48 -10.32
N ALA A 30 -7.57 -10.45 -9.59
CA ALA A 30 -7.08 -9.09 -9.78
C ALA A 30 -6.57 -8.51 -8.45
N VAL A 31 -5.42 -7.85 -8.50
CA VAL A 31 -4.75 -7.23 -7.34
C VAL A 31 -4.88 -5.70 -7.47
N VAL A 32 -5.46 -5.08 -6.46
CA VAL A 32 -5.53 -3.63 -6.29
C VAL A 32 -4.36 -3.18 -5.43
N LEU A 33 -3.42 -2.46 -6.03
CA LEU A 33 -2.18 -2.03 -5.42
C LEU A 33 -2.31 -0.59 -4.90
N VAL A 34 -1.90 -0.40 -3.64
CA VAL A 34 -2.01 0.83 -2.86
C VAL A 34 -0.61 1.20 -2.38
N HIS A 35 0.01 2.20 -3.01
CA HIS A 35 1.40 2.61 -2.79
C HIS A 35 1.62 3.36 -1.48
N GLY A 36 2.87 3.49 -1.04
CA GLY A 36 3.30 4.16 0.18
C GLY A 36 3.36 5.70 0.07
N ALA A 37 3.84 6.34 1.13
CA ALA A 37 4.07 7.77 1.12
C ALA A 37 5.22 8.14 0.17
N HIS A 38 5.13 9.33 -0.43
CA HIS A 38 6.18 9.92 -1.27
C HIS A 38 6.48 9.20 -2.58
N GLU A 39 5.76 8.14 -2.90
CA GLU A 39 5.93 7.36 -4.11
C GLU A 39 4.65 7.35 -4.98
N HIS A 40 4.57 6.42 -5.92
CA HIS A 40 3.42 6.27 -6.83
C HIS A 40 3.31 4.83 -7.34
N GLY A 41 2.15 4.47 -7.89
CA GLY A 41 1.86 3.11 -8.37
C GLY A 41 2.80 2.61 -9.48
N GLY A 42 3.43 3.50 -10.25
CA GLY A 42 4.37 3.13 -11.32
C GLY A 42 5.65 2.44 -10.84
N ARG A 43 6.05 2.65 -9.58
CA ARG A 43 7.20 1.97 -8.96
C ARG A 43 6.99 0.46 -8.79
N TYR A 44 5.75 0.02 -8.84
CA TYR A 44 5.35 -1.40 -8.67
C TYR A 44 5.24 -2.15 -10.00
N ARG A 45 5.78 -1.62 -11.10
CA ARG A 45 5.72 -2.28 -12.41
C ARG A 45 6.25 -3.72 -12.38
N HIS A 46 7.40 -3.95 -11.73
CA HIS A 46 8.00 -5.28 -11.62
C HIS A 46 7.14 -6.24 -10.76
N VAL A 47 6.48 -5.72 -9.71
CA VAL A 47 5.49 -6.49 -8.93
C VAL A 47 4.32 -6.90 -9.83
N ALA A 48 3.79 -5.95 -10.60
CA ALA A 48 2.69 -6.22 -11.52
C ALA A 48 3.08 -7.20 -12.63
N GLU A 49 4.30 -7.11 -13.17
CA GLU A 49 4.85 -8.04 -14.16
C GLU A 49 5.00 -9.46 -13.57
N ARG A 50 5.45 -9.58 -12.31
CA ARG A 50 5.55 -10.87 -11.61
C ARG A 50 4.17 -11.49 -11.35
N LEU A 51 3.20 -10.66 -10.92
CA LEU A 51 1.80 -11.07 -10.74
C LEU A 51 1.16 -11.48 -12.07
N ALA A 52 1.42 -10.74 -13.15
CA ALA A 52 0.94 -11.08 -14.49
C ALA A 52 1.50 -12.42 -14.99
N ALA A 53 2.78 -12.72 -14.70
CA ALA A 53 3.37 -14.01 -15.01
C ALA A 53 2.70 -15.19 -14.26
N ALA A 54 2.03 -14.90 -13.13
CA ALA A 54 1.22 -15.84 -12.37
C ALA A 54 -0.28 -15.79 -12.76
N GLY A 55 -0.65 -14.99 -13.78
CA GLY A 55 -2.02 -14.91 -14.27
C GLY A 55 -2.92 -13.88 -13.58
N TYR A 56 -2.38 -13.00 -12.74
CA TYR A 56 -3.14 -11.94 -12.08
C TYR A 56 -3.11 -10.63 -12.88
N ALA A 57 -4.26 -9.95 -12.98
CA ALA A 57 -4.29 -8.55 -13.37
C ALA A 57 -3.90 -7.68 -12.16
N THR A 58 -3.21 -6.56 -12.41
CA THR A 58 -2.86 -5.59 -11.35
C THR A 58 -3.38 -4.22 -11.71
N HIS A 59 -4.03 -3.56 -10.76
CA HIS A 59 -4.53 -2.20 -10.88
C HIS A 59 -3.92 -1.35 -9.76
N ALA A 60 -3.34 -0.19 -10.08
CA ALA A 60 -2.75 0.73 -9.11
C ALA A 60 -3.39 2.12 -9.20
N VAL A 61 -3.58 2.77 -8.07
CA VAL A 61 -4.00 4.18 -7.97
C VAL A 61 -2.83 5.01 -7.48
N ASP A 62 -2.69 6.22 -7.98
CA ASP A 62 -1.85 7.24 -7.35
C ASP A 62 -2.73 8.03 -6.36
N HIS A 63 -2.30 8.14 -5.10
CA HIS A 63 -3.03 8.90 -4.07
C HIS A 63 -3.11 10.38 -4.42
N PRO A 64 -4.07 11.15 -3.87
CA PRO A 64 -4.08 12.61 -4.04
C PRO A 64 -2.70 13.20 -3.73
N GLY A 65 -2.23 14.11 -4.60
CA GLY A 65 -0.92 14.75 -4.46
C GLY A 65 0.30 13.86 -4.67
N HIS A 66 0.13 12.62 -5.16
CA HIS A 66 1.21 11.69 -5.47
C HIS A 66 1.19 11.31 -6.95
N GLY A 67 2.36 10.90 -7.46
CA GLY A 67 2.49 10.45 -8.83
C GLY A 67 1.89 11.43 -9.84
N ARG A 68 0.92 10.94 -10.61
CA ARG A 68 0.19 11.72 -11.63
C ARG A 68 -1.21 12.18 -11.17
N SER A 69 -1.60 11.85 -9.93
CA SER A 69 -2.86 12.33 -9.36
C SER A 69 -2.82 13.82 -9.05
N PRO A 70 -3.95 14.53 -9.16
CA PRO A 70 -4.04 15.94 -8.82
C PRO A 70 -3.84 16.16 -7.31
N GLY A 71 -3.47 17.39 -6.95
CA GLY A 71 -3.27 17.80 -5.57
C GLY A 71 -1.88 18.39 -5.31
N ARG A 72 -1.65 18.88 -4.09
CA ARG A 72 -0.34 19.37 -3.66
C ARG A 72 0.60 18.22 -3.40
N ARG A 73 1.81 18.28 -3.95
CA ARG A 73 2.80 17.19 -3.88
C ARG A 73 3.06 16.73 -2.43
N GLY A 74 2.90 15.43 -2.20
CA GLY A 74 3.07 14.79 -0.89
C GLY A 74 1.89 14.95 0.07
N ASN A 75 0.80 15.63 -0.33
CA ASN A 75 -0.37 15.87 0.50
C ASN A 75 -1.56 15.00 0.04
N ILE A 76 -1.93 14.00 0.85
CA ILE A 76 -3.07 13.10 0.54
C ILE A 76 -4.45 13.78 0.73
N GLY A 77 -4.50 15.05 1.19
CA GLY A 77 -5.76 15.74 1.52
C GLY A 77 -6.39 15.19 2.80
N SER A 78 -6.94 14.00 2.75
CA SER A 78 -7.48 13.29 3.92
C SER A 78 -7.36 11.78 3.73
N MET A 79 -7.36 11.04 4.83
CA MET A 79 -7.44 9.58 4.79
C MET A 79 -8.70 9.10 4.06
N ALA A 80 -9.82 9.79 4.25
CA ALA A 80 -11.07 9.48 3.55
C ALA A 80 -10.91 9.58 2.02
N ALA A 81 -10.30 10.66 1.51
CA ALA A 81 -10.07 10.82 0.07
C ALA A 81 -9.15 9.74 -0.51
N ALA A 82 -8.15 9.30 0.25
CA ALA A 82 -7.28 8.19 -0.16
C ALA A 82 -8.06 6.86 -0.18
N VAL A 83 -8.88 6.59 0.83
CA VAL A 83 -9.75 5.41 0.91
C VAL A 83 -10.79 5.40 -0.22
N ASP A 84 -11.39 6.55 -0.55
CA ASP A 84 -12.34 6.68 -1.66
C ASP A 84 -11.68 6.31 -3.00
N GLY A 85 -10.41 6.67 -3.19
CA GLY A 85 -9.62 6.26 -4.36
C GLY A 85 -9.42 4.76 -4.43
N VAL A 86 -9.09 4.12 -3.31
CA VAL A 86 -8.96 2.65 -3.24
C VAL A 86 -10.31 1.99 -3.52
N ALA A 87 -11.40 2.46 -2.91
CA ALA A 87 -12.74 1.94 -3.15
C ALA A 87 -13.17 2.06 -4.62
N ALA A 88 -12.87 3.21 -5.24
CA ALA A 88 -13.14 3.43 -6.67
C ALA A 88 -12.31 2.48 -7.56
N LEU A 89 -11.04 2.23 -7.21
CA LEU A 89 -10.19 1.30 -7.95
C LEU A 89 -10.62 -0.15 -7.78
N VAL A 90 -11.00 -0.58 -6.57
CA VAL A 90 -11.53 -1.93 -6.31
C VAL A 90 -12.79 -2.17 -7.15
N ARG A 91 -13.73 -1.22 -7.15
CA ARG A 91 -14.94 -1.29 -7.96
C ARG A 91 -14.61 -1.38 -9.45
N TYR A 92 -13.72 -0.52 -9.93
CA TYR A 92 -13.26 -0.52 -11.32
C TYR A 92 -12.62 -1.88 -11.70
N ALA A 93 -11.71 -2.40 -10.89
CA ALA A 93 -11.07 -3.69 -11.13
C ALA A 93 -12.10 -4.84 -11.21
N GLY A 94 -13.09 -4.84 -10.32
CA GLY A 94 -14.16 -5.84 -10.33
C GLY A 94 -15.11 -5.72 -11.53
N GLU A 95 -15.28 -4.53 -12.10
CA GLU A 95 -16.02 -4.32 -13.35
C GLU A 95 -15.22 -4.79 -14.58
N GLN A 96 -13.90 -4.63 -14.57
CA GLN A 96 -13.01 -5.10 -15.64
C GLN A 96 -12.83 -6.63 -15.63
N HIS A 97 -12.96 -7.27 -14.46
CA HIS A 97 -12.73 -8.70 -14.29
C HIS A 97 -13.90 -9.37 -13.55
N PRO A 98 -15.09 -9.43 -14.19
CA PRO A 98 -16.28 -10.00 -13.57
C PRO A 98 -16.06 -11.48 -13.24
N GLY A 99 -16.34 -11.85 -11.98
CA GLY A 99 -16.17 -13.22 -11.48
C GLY A 99 -14.76 -13.56 -10.98
N ALA A 100 -13.75 -12.75 -11.25
CA ALA A 100 -12.42 -12.93 -10.67
C ALA A 100 -12.37 -12.44 -9.21
N PRO A 101 -11.72 -13.15 -8.30
CA PRO A 101 -11.50 -12.67 -6.93
C PRO A 101 -10.60 -11.43 -6.93
N LEU A 102 -10.90 -10.48 -6.07
CA LEU A 102 -10.11 -9.27 -5.89
C LEU A 102 -9.23 -9.39 -4.64
N PHE A 103 -8.02 -8.90 -4.72
CA PHE A 103 -7.10 -8.79 -3.60
C PHE A 103 -6.61 -7.35 -3.46
N VAL A 104 -6.36 -6.92 -2.23
CA VAL A 104 -5.76 -5.60 -1.97
C VAL A 104 -4.33 -5.79 -1.51
N TYR A 105 -3.37 -5.16 -2.20
CA TYR A 105 -1.96 -5.11 -1.79
C TYR A 105 -1.63 -3.68 -1.35
N GLY A 106 -1.39 -3.47 -0.06
CA GLY A 106 -1.03 -2.15 0.47
C GLY A 106 0.36 -2.13 1.09
N HIS A 107 1.17 -1.11 0.77
CA HIS A 107 2.51 -0.93 1.34
C HIS A 107 2.61 0.36 2.15
N SER A 108 3.24 0.32 3.32
CA SER A 108 3.55 1.50 4.16
C SER A 108 2.28 2.34 4.46
N LEU A 109 2.25 3.63 4.07
CA LEU A 109 1.02 4.45 4.12
C LEU A 109 -0.12 3.79 3.34
N GLY A 110 0.16 3.20 2.17
CA GLY A 110 -0.83 2.45 1.41
C GLY A 110 -1.35 1.20 2.16
N GLY A 111 -0.52 0.58 2.98
CA GLY A 111 -0.93 -0.49 3.89
C GLY A 111 -1.92 0.01 4.95
N LEU A 112 -1.67 1.19 5.52
CA LEU A 112 -2.60 1.82 6.47
C LEU A 112 -3.91 2.23 5.79
N ILE A 113 -3.86 2.78 4.56
CA ILE A 113 -5.04 3.14 3.77
C ILE A 113 -5.85 1.86 3.43
N ALA A 114 -5.17 0.79 3.03
CA ALA A 114 -5.80 -0.50 2.76
C ALA A 114 -6.50 -1.07 4.00
N LEU A 115 -5.85 -1.06 5.16
CA LEU A 115 -6.45 -1.48 6.44
C LEU A 115 -7.65 -0.61 6.80
N GLN A 116 -7.57 0.71 6.59
CA GLN A 116 -8.69 1.64 6.82
C GLN A 116 -9.89 1.32 5.92
N TYR A 117 -9.65 0.98 4.65
CA TYR A 117 -10.67 0.53 3.70
C TYR A 117 -11.28 -0.80 4.13
N LEU A 118 -10.44 -1.80 4.41
CA LEU A 118 -10.86 -3.19 4.72
C LEU A 118 -11.60 -3.32 6.06
N THR A 119 -11.33 -2.44 7.02
CA THR A 119 -12.04 -2.39 8.31
C THR A 119 -13.30 -1.53 8.28
N GLY A 120 -13.65 -1.00 7.12
CA GLY A 120 -14.89 -0.26 6.86
C GLY A 120 -15.96 -1.13 6.20
N THR A 121 -16.37 -0.71 5.01
CA THR A 121 -17.32 -1.42 4.15
C THR A 121 -16.64 -1.80 2.83
N PRO A 122 -15.74 -2.79 2.83
CA PRO A 122 -15.08 -3.22 1.61
C PRO A 122 -16.06 -3.85 0.62
N ASP A 123 -15.71 -3.82 -0.66
CA ASP A 123 -16.44 -4.53 -1.70
C ASP A 123 -16.45 -6.04 -1.37
N PRO A 124 -17.61 -6.72 -1.40
CA PRO A 124 -17.72 -8.14 -1.02
C PRO A 124 -16.95 -9.09 -1.95
N ARG A 125 -16.48 -8.64 -3.10
CA ARG A 125 -15.61 -9.40 -4.02
C ARG A 125 -14.16 -9.47 -3.55
N VAL A 126 -13.77 -8.69 -2.52
CA VAL A 126 -12.40 -8.75 -1.98
C VAL A 126 -12.24 -10.06 -1.21
N ALA A 127 -11.39 -10.96 -1.73
CA ALA A 127 -11.14 -12.29 -1.19
C ALA A 127 -10.07 -12.31 -0.10
N GLY A 128 -9.18 -11.30 -0.07
CA GLY A 128 -8.12 -11.20 0.92
C GLY A 128 -7.21 -9.99 0.67
N ALA A 129 -6.21 -9.83 1.54
CA ALA A 129 -5.27 -8.71 1.41
C ALA A 129 -3.83 -9.09 1.77
N VAL A 130 -2.89 -8.39 1.12
CA VAL A 130 -1.46 -8.39 1.43
C VAL A 130 -1.09 -7.03 1.99
N ILE A 131 -0.54 -6.99 3.19
CA ILE A 131 -0.15 -5.76 3.89
C ILE A 131 1.36 -5.81 4.13
N SER A 132 2.09 -4.93 3.47
CA SER A 132 3.54 -4.84 3.54
C SER A 132 3.97 -3.63 4.35
N ALA A 133 4.68 -3.84 5.46
CA ALA A 133 5.29 -2.79 6.30
C ALA A 133 4.34 -1.61 6.59
N ALA A 134 3.06 -1.89 6.95
CA ALA A 134 2.05 -0.85 7.14
C ALA A 134 2.46 0.19 8.20
N ALA A 135 2.21 1.46 7.91
CA ALA A 135 2.59 2.59 8.76
C ALA A 135 1.70 2.68 10.03
N LEU A 136 1.85 1.70 10.93
CA LEU A 136 1.07 1.58 12.18
C LEU A 136 1.85 2.00 13.43
N ASP A 137 3.14 2.27 13.32
CA ASP A 137 3.92 2.67 14.48
C ASP A 137 3.63 4.14 14.86
N THR A 138 3.14 4.32 16.07
CA THR A 138 2.94 5.63 16.70
C THR A 138 3.79 5.80 17.95
N SER A 139 4.70 4.87 18.24
CA SER A 139 5.52 4.88 19.46
C SER A 139 6.43 6.10 19.55
N ALA A 140 6.93 6.58 18.40
CA ALA A 140 7.77 7.78 18.31
C ALA A 140 6.98 9.09 18.53
N ALA A 141 5.63 9.09 18.42
CA ALA A 141 4.82 10.29 18.61
C ALA A 141 4.55 10.55 20.09
N ASN A 142 5.09 11.64 20.62
CA ASN A 142 4.81 12.06 21.98
C ASN A 142 3.43 12.73 22.12
N ALA A 143 2.96 12.94 23.37
CA ALA A 143 1.65 13.52 23.64
C ALA A 143 1.45 14.92 23.01
N VAL A 144 2.52 15.72 22.96
CA VAL A 144 2.48 17.07 22.34
C VAL A 144 2.26 16.95 20.83
N GLN A 145 2.99 16.05 20.16
CA GLN A 145 2.82 15.83 18.72
C GLN A 145 1.40 15.33 18.40
N ARG A 146 0.86 14.41 19.20
CA ARG A 146 -0.53 13.90 19.03
C ARG A 146 -1.58 15.02 19.15
N THR A 147 -1.34 16.04 19.98
CA THR A 147 -2.25 17.16 20.17
C THR A 147 -2.04 18.27 19.13
N VAL A 148 -0.79 18.60 18.80
CA VAL A 148 -0.44 19.74 17.95
C VAL A 148 -0.54 19.40 16.47
N ALA A 149 -0.23 18.16 16.05
CA ALA A 149 -0.22 17.79 14.65
C ALA A 149 -1.58 18.00 13.94
N PRO A 150 -2.74 17.64 14.52
CA PRO A 150 -4.03 17.92 13.89
C PRO A 150 -4.30 19.42 13.70
N LEU A 151 -3.91 20.25 14.66
CA LEU A 151 -4.06 21.70 14.57
C LEU A 151 -3.14 22.28 13.50
N LEU A 152 -1.86 21.94 13.54
CA LEU A 152 -0.87 22.35 12.54
C LEU A 152 -1.31 21.95 11.12
N SER A 153 -1.84 20.75 10.96
CA SER A 153 -2.32 20.25 9.66
C SER A 153 -3.49 21.03 9.10
N ARG A 154 -4.28 21.73 9.94
CA ARG A 154 -5.39 22.59 9.50
C ARG A 154 -4.93 23.99 9.07
N VAL A 155 -3.91 24.53 9.76
CA VAL A 155 -3.44 25.91 9.54
C VAL A 155 -2.33 25.95 8.49
N LEU A 156 -1.40 24.99 8.53
CA LEU A 156 -0.24 24.89 7.65
C LEU A 156 -0.13 23.46 7.06
N PRO A 157 -1.10 23.02 6.25
CA PRO A 157 -1.20 21.64 5.79
C PRO A 157 0.01 21.15 4.99
N ASP A 158 0.67 22.05 4.28
CA ASP A 158 1.76 21.74 3.36
C ASP A 158 3.16 21.99 3.94
N VAL A 159 3.26 22.36 5.22
CA VAL A 159 4.57 22.51 5.84
C VAL A 159 5.23 21.15 6.05
N GLY A 160 6.50 21.01 5.67
CA GLY A 160 7.27 19.79 5.87
C GLY A 160 7.65 19.56 7.32
N VAL A 161 7.24 18.45 7.89
CA VAL A 161 7.41 18.14 9.33
C VAL A 161 8.33 16.96 9.62
N LEU A 162 8.45 15.99 8.71
CA LEU A 162 9.24 14.77 8.91
C LEU A 162 10.04 14.43 7.66
N HIS A 163 11.33 14.20 7.83
CA HIS A 163 12.18 13.68 6.76
C HIS A 163 12.09 12.14 6.73
N LEU A 164 11.80 11.59 5.57
CA LEU A 164 11.90 10.16 5.31
C LEU A 164 13.24 9.88 4.65
N ASP A 165 14.04 9.02 5.29
CA ASP A 165 15.36 8.65 4.78
C ASP A 165 15.20 7.71 3.56
N ALA A 166 15.54 8.21 2.38
CA ALA A 166 15.48 7.42 1.16
C ALA A 166 16.43 6.20 1.17
N GLU A 167 17.51 6.23 1.99
CA GLU A 167 18.40 5.07 2.13
C GLU A 167 17.80 3.94 2.99
N ALA A 168 16.70 4.21 3.64
CA ALA A 168 15.99 3.21 4.42
C ALA A 168 14.92 2.45 3.63
N VAL A 169 14.67 2.80 2.37
CA VAL A 169 13.63 2.11 1.57
C VAL A 169 14.10 0.71 1.15
N SER A 170 15.36 0.56 0.74
CA SER A 170 15.95 -0.72 0.31
C SER A 170 17.46 -0.73 0.53
N ARG A 171 18.05 -1.92 0.65
CA ARG A 171 19.51 -2.15 0.62
C ARG A 171 20.09 -2.05 -0.80
N ASP A 172 19.25 -2.13 -1.83
CA ASP A 172 19.68 -2.00 -3.22
C ASP A 172 19.95 -0.52 -3.57
N PRO A 173 21.20 -0.15 -3.88
CA PRO A 173 21.54 1.24 -4.18
C PRO A 173 20.88 1.75 -5.48
N GLU A 174 20.51 0.87 -6.40
CA GLU A 174 19.80 1.27 -7.62
C GLU A 174 18.37 1.67 -7.30
N VAL A 175 17.68 0.93 -6.43
CA VAL A 175 16.34 1.28 -5.92
C VAL A 175 16.37 2.64 -5.20
N VAL A 176 17.36 2.87 -4.34
CA VAL A 176 17.55 4.15 -3.64
C VAL A 176 17.79 5.30 -4.60
N ARG A 177 18.67 5.09 -5.61
CA ARG A 177 18.93 6.09 -6.64
C ARG A 177 17.67 6.43 -7.42
N ASP A 178 16.94 5.41 -7.89
CA ASP A 178 15.70 5.58 -8.66
C ASP A 178 14.62 6.27 -7.82
N TYR A 179 14.50 5.91 -6.53
CA TYR A 179 13.59 6.60 -5.61
C TYR A 179 13.90 8.11 -5.51
N ARG A 180 15.18 8.49 -5.45
CA ARG A 180 15.62 9.90 -5.34
C ARG A 180 15.47 10.69 -6.64
N THR A 181 15.59 10.04 -7.79
CA THR A 181 15.64 10.71 -9.10
C THR A 181 14.33 10.67 -9.86
N ASP A 182 13.36 9.86 -9.44
CA ASP A 182 12.04 9.80 -10.07
C ASP A 182 11.28 11.12 -9.82
N PRO A 183 10.94 11.88 -10.89
CA PRO A 183 10.24 13.16 -10.76
C PRO A 183 8.80 13.02 -10.23
N LEU A 184 8.24 11.81 -10.23
CA LEU A 184 6.91 11.52 -9.70
C LEU A 184 6.94 11.26 -8.18
N ASN A 185 8.10 10.99 -7.61
CA ASN A 185 8.26 10.86 -6.17
C ASN A 185 8.32 12.25 -5.49
N HIS A 186 7.98 12.27 -4.22
CA HIS A 186 8.16 13.44 -3.37
C HIS A 186 9.44 13.29 -2.53
N THR A 187 10.50 14.00 -2.89
CA THR A 187 11.79 13.93 -2.19
C THR A 187 11.91 14.93 -1.03
N GLY A 188 10.86 15.71 -0.78
CA GLY A 188 10.80 16.67 0.33
C GLY A 188 10.45 16.01 1.67
N LYS A 189 10.21 16.85 2.68
CA LYS A 189 9.67 16.38 3.95
C LYS A 189 8.22 15.97 3.83
N MET A 190 7.78 14.95 4.56
CA MET A 190 6.36 14.65 4.73
C MET A 190 5.62 15.90 5.23
N VAL A 191 4.55 16.26 4.56
CA VAL A 191 3.78 17.46 4.91
C VAL A 191 2.88 17.21 6.12
N ALA A 192 2.60 18.27 6.87
CA ALA A 192 1.86 18.21 8.14
C ALA A 192 0.48 17.53 7.99
N ARG A 193 -0.21 17.75 6.86
CA ARG A 193 -1.50 17.11 6.58
C ARG A 193 -1.36 15.59 6.49
N THR A 194 -0.49 15.09 5.65
CA THR A 194 -0.27 13.64 5.48
C THR A 194 0.19 12.99 6.78
N GLY A 195 1.13 13.62 7.51
CA GLY A 195 1.60 13.12 8.80
C GLY A 195 0.49 13.05 9.86
N ALA A 196 -0.38 14.05 9.93
CA ALA A 196 -1.50 14.07 10.89
C ALA A 196 -2.57 13.01 10.56
N GLU A 197 -2.93 12.86 9.28
CA GLU A 197 -3.87 11.84 8.82
C GLU A 197 -3.33 10.42 9.09
N LEU A 198 -2.05 10.18 8.78
CA LEU A 198 -1.38 8.92 9.09
C LEU A 198 -1.42 8.63 10.59
N MET A 199 -0.94 9.56 11.41
CA MET A 199 -0.86 9.38 12.87
C MET A 199 -2.24 9.13 13.48
N THR A 200 -3.25 9.92 13.10
CA THR A 200 -4.61 9.79 13.64
C THR A 200 -5.21 8.43 13.28
N THR A 201 -5.01 7.99 12.03
CA THR A 201 -5.53 6.70 11.55
C THR A 201 -4.80 5.53 12.21
N ALA A 202 -3.47 5.59 12.32
CA ALA A 202 -2.68 4.55 12.97
C ALA A 202 -3.04 4.39 14.46
N LEU A 203 -3.27 5.48 15.18
CA LEU A 203 -3.73 5.45 16.58
C LEU A 203 -5.11 4.79 16.75
N ALA A 204 -6.00 4.95 15.79
CA ALA A 204 -7.35 4.37 15.83
C ALA A 204 -7.38 2.90 15.32
N MET A 205 -6.33 2.44 14.62
CA MET A 205 -6.35 1.17 13.92
C MET A 205 -6.51 -0.06 14.84
N PRO A 206 -5.89 -0.14 16.03
CA PRO A 206 -6.08 -1.28 16.93
C PRO A 206 -7.54 -1.55 17.30
N GLN A 207 -8.38 -0.50 17.42
CA GLN A 207 -9.81 -0.66 17.67
C GLN A 207 -10.62 -1.06 16.43
N ARG A 208 -10.09 -0.85 15.25
CA ARG A 208 -10.74 -1.18 13.98
C ARG A 208 -10.41 -2.59 13.48
N LEU A 209 -9.18 -3.05 13.71
CA LEU A 209 -8.67 -4.35 13.25
C LEU A 209 -9.55 -5.56 13.60
N PRO A 210 -10.27 -5.62 14.74
CA PRO A 210 -11.19 -6.72 15.00
C PRO A 210 -12.31 -6.91 13.94
N ALA A 211 -12.64 -5.86 13.18
CA ALA A 211 -13.61 -5.96 12.07
C ALA A 211 -13.01 -6.56 10.78
N LEU A 212 -11.68 -6.69 10.68
CA LEU A 212 -11.01 -7.29 9.54
C LEU A 212 -11.04 -8.81 9.66
N THR A 213 -11.95 -9.46 8.94
CA THR A 213 -12.17 -10.91 8.97
C THR A 213 -11.74 -11.64 7.70
N LEU A 214 -11.25 -10.91 6.69
CA LEU A 214 -10.74 -11.47 5.44
C LEU A 214 -9.39 -12.17 5.65
N PRO A 215 -9.02 -13.17 4.82
CA PRO A 215 -7.68 -13.71 4.75
C PRO A 215 -6.63 -12.60 4.61
N LEU A 216 -5.54 -12.69 5.38
CA LEU A 216 -4.55 -11.62 5.48
C LEU A 216 -3.13 -12.16 5.48
N LEU A 217 -2.32 -11.65 4.56
CA LEU A 217 -0.87 -11.82 4.56
C LEU A 217 -0.21 -10.52 4.99
N VAL A 218 0.60 -10.58 6.04
CA VAL A 218 1.41 -9.43 6.50
C VAL A 218 2.87 -9.70 6.23
N LEU A 219 3.56 -8.76 5.58
CA LEU A 219 4.97 -8.84 5.21
C LEU A 219 5.76 -7.72 5.89
N HIS A 220 6.95 -8.03 6.43
CA HIS A 220 7.83 -7.01 7.02
C HIS A 220 9.31 -7.40 6.96
N GLY A 221 10.19 -6.45 6.64
CA GLY A 221 11.63 -6.60 6.77
C GLY A 221 12.09 -6.42 8.22
N THR A 222 12.93 -7.31 8.76
CA THR A 222 13.36 -7.22 10.18
C THR A 222 14.29 -6.04 10.46
N ALA A 223 14.93 -5.47 9.42
CA ALA A 223 15.81 -4.30 9.53
C ALA A 223 15.15 -3.00 9.01
N ASP A 224 13.82 -2.96 8.93
CA ASP A 224 13.07 -1.76 8.55
C ASP A 224 13.30 -0.63 9.57
N ARG A 225 13.84 0.51 9.06
CA ARG A 225 14.16 1.71 9.86
C ARG A 225 13.14 2.82 9.69
N LEU A 226 12.18 2.70 8.74
CA LEU A 226 11.10 3.67 8.50
C LEU A 226 9.86 3.32 9.31
N VAL A 227 9.50 2.04 9.31
CA VAL A 227 8.39 1.50 10.12
C VAL A 227 8.92 0.28 10.88
N PRO A 228 9.08 0.36 12.21
CA PRO A 228 9.58 -0.78 12.99
C PRO A 228 8.73 -2.05 12.79
N PRO A 229 9.32 -3.26 12.77
CA PRO A 229 8.60 -4.52 12.62
C PRO A 229 7.50 -4.75 13.65
N ALA A 230 7.58 -4.09 14.81
CA ALA A 230 6.53 -4.06 15.84
C ALA A 230 5.17 -3.58 15.28
N ALA A 231 5.16 -2.82 14.19
CA ALA A 231 3.92 -2.40 13.52
C ALA A 231 3.11 -3.60 12.99
N SER A 232 3.77 -4.65 12.49
CA SER A 232 3.11 -5.88 12.06
C SER A 232 2.55 -6.68 13.23
N GLU A 233 3.15 -6.58 14.41
CA GLU A 233 2.62 -7.19 15.63
C GLU A 233 1.29 -6.56 16.07
N VAL A 234 1.08 -5.27 15.78
CA VAL A 234 -0.22 -4.62 16.03
C VAL A 234 -1.31 -5.29 15.18
N VAL A 235 -1.04 -5.60 13.91
CA VAL A 235 -1.99 -6.32 13.05
C VAL A 235 -2.21 -7.73 13.60
N ARG A 236 -1.13 -8.44 13.92
CA ARG A 236 -1.21 -9.82 14.45
C ARG A 236 -2.02 -9.92 15.74
N ALA A 237 -1.89 -8.94 16.61
CA ALA A 237 -2.55 -8.94 17.93
C ALA A 237 -4.04 -8.57 17.87
N HIS A 238 -4.47 -7.80 16.85
CA HIS A 238 -5.79 -7.20 16.86
C HIS A 238 -6.69 -7.59 15.66
N ALA A 239 -6.12 -8.12 14.56
CA ALA A 239 -6.95 -8.50 13.41
C ALA A 239 -7.92 -9.63 13.77
N GLY A 240 -9.20 -9.46 13.38
CA GLY A 240 -10.24 -10.48 13.56
C GLY A 240 -10.18 -11.59 12.51
N SER A 241 -9.17 -11.58 11.61
CA SER A 241 -9.01 -12.59 10.57
C SER A 241 -8.69 -13.96 11.18
N PRO A 242 -9.50 -15.00 10.87
CA PRO A 242 -9.19 -16.38 11.25
C PRO A 242 -8.06 -16.98 10.38
N ASP A 243 -7.68 -16.31 9.31
CA ASP A 243 -6.69 -16.75 8.34
C ASP A 243 -5.63 -15.64 8.17
N LEU A 244 -4.80 -15.51 9.18
CA LEU A 244 -3.73 -14.51 9.24
C LEU A 244 -2.36 -15.19 9.14
N THR A 245 -1.62 -14.84 8.10
CA THR A 245 -0.20 -15.21 7.94
C THR A 245 0.68 -13.97 8.12
N VAL A 246 1.66 -14.03 9.01
CA VAL A 246 2.69 -12.99 9.18
C VAL A 246 4.02 -13.56 8.77
N ARG A 247 4.68 -12.93 7.77
CA ARG A 247 6.03 -13.29 7.31
C ARG A 247 7.00 -12.14 7.53
N THR A 248 8.08 -12.43 8.20
CA THR A 248 9.20 -11.51 8.38
C THR A 248 10.38 -11.97 7.53
N TYR A 249 11.10 -11.01 6.94
CA TYR A 249 12.27 -11.26 6.10
C TYR A 249 13.51 -10.69 6.77
N GLU A 250 14.43 -11.60 7.12
CA GLU A 250 15.62 -11.25 7.89
C GLU A 250 16.52 -10.27 7.11
N GLY A 251 16.88 -9.18 7.77
CA GLY A 251 17.78 -8.16 7.24
C GLY A 251 17.19 -7.24 6.17
N LEU A 252 15.96 -7.49 5.68
CA LEU A 252 15.35 -6.62 4.68
C LEU A 252 14.90 -5.29 5.31
N PHE A 253 14.94 -4.22 4.50
CA PHE A 253 14.49 -2.89 4.86
C PHE A 253 12.99 -2.71 4.59
N HIS A 254 12.57 -1.44 4.37
CA HIS A 254 11.18 -1.04 4.33
C HIS A 254 10.37 -1.58 3.15
N GLU A 255 10.99 -1.70 1.98
CA GLU A 255 10.35 -2.16 0.74
C GLU A 255 10.77 -3.60 0.39
N PRO A 256 10.24 -4.66 1.05
CA PRO A 256 10.66 -6.05 0.80
C PRO A 256 10.54 -6.44 -0.68
N HIS A 257 9.55 -5.88 -1.38
CA HIS A 257 9.33 -6.08 -2.83
C HIS A 257 10.35 -5.36 -3.73
N ASN A 258 11.23 -4.53 -3.18
CA ASN A 258 12.29 -3.81 -3.86
C ASN A 258 13.70 -4.17 -3.34
N GLU A 259 13.80 -5.13 -2.44
CA GLU A 259 15.07 -5.64 -1.93
C GLU A 259 15.79 -6.54 -2.95
N PRO A 260 17.07 -6.82 -2.79
CA PRO A 260 17.77 -7.81 -3.62
C PRO A 260 17.06 -9.18 -3.65
N GLU A 261 16.41 -9.57 -2.57
CA GLU A 261 15.66 -10.82 -2.42
C GLU A 261 14.19 -10.72 -2.85
N LYS A 262 13.79 -9.67 -3.56
CA LYS A 262 12.39 -9.41 -3.98
C LYS A 262 11.71 -10.58 -4.67
N ASP A 263 12.47 -11.40 -5.42
CA ASP A 263 11.88 -12.54 -6.13
C ASP A 263 11.29 -13.57 -5.15
N ALA A 264 11.98 -13.86 -4.04
CA ALA A 264 11.47 -14.75 -3.00
C ALA A 264 10.26 -14.14 -2.27
N VAL A 265 10.29 -12.82 -2.00
CA VAL A 265 9.15 -12.12 -1.41
C VAL A 265 7.92 -12.20 -2.31
N LEU A 266 8.10 -11.96 -3.61
CA LEU A 266 7.00 -11.99 -4.58
C LEU A 266 6.52 -13.40 -4.88
N GLU A 267 7.38 -14.42 -4.75
CA GLU A 267 6.98 -15.83 -4.81
C GLU A 267 6.04 -16.19 -3.65
N ASP A 268 6.37 -15.75 -2.43
CA ASP A 268 5.51 -15.91 -1.25
C ASP A 268 4.15 -15.23 -1.44
N VAL A 269 4.14 -14.02 -2.01
CA VAL A 269 2.89 -13.29 -2.32
C VAL A 269 2.05 -14.08 -3.32
N VAL A 270 2.64 -14.54 -4.43
CA VAL A 270 1.93 -15.33 -5.45
C VAL A 270 1.39 -16.62 -4.86
N ALA A 271 2.21 -17.36 -4.11
CA ALA A 271 1.78 -18.61 -3.47
C ALA A 271 0.59 -18.39 -2.52
N TRP A 272 0.62 -17.28 -1.76
CA TRP A 272 -0.49 -16.94 -0.89
C TRP A 272 -1.76 -16.56 -1.68
N LEU A 273 -1.64 -15.75 -2.72
CA LEU A 273 -2.77 -15.39 -3.59
C LEU A 273 -3.39 -16.64 -4.24
N ASP A 274 -2.57 -17.57 -4.75
CA ASP A 274 -3.03 -18.82 -5.35
C ASP A 274 -3.82 -19.71 -4.38
N ALA A 275 -3.40 -19.73 -3.12
CA ALA A 275 -4.11 -20.47 -2.06
C ALA A 275 -5.49 -19.86 -1.70
N HIS A 276 -5.71 -18.56 -2.01
CA HIS A 276 -6.90 -17.82 -1.60
C HIS A 276 -7.79 -17.36 -2.77
N ARG A 277 -7.46 -17.72 -4.01
CA ARG A 277 -8.23 -17.30 -5.20
C ARG A 277 -9.56 -18.02 -5.40
N THR A 278 -9.78 -19.14 -4.72
CA THR A 278 -11.05 -19.86 -4.80
C THR A 278 -11.99 -19.31 -3.73
N PRO A 279 -13.23 -18.90 -4.06
CA PRO A 279 -14.21 -18.51 -3.05
C PRO A 279 -14.44 -19.66 -2.07
N ARG A 280 -14.43 -19.34 -0.77
CA ARG A 280 -14.80 -20.28 0.30
C ARG A 280 -16.30 -20.49 0.39
#